data_ce20bd8dc9f579f992a02cf6552bf468
#
_entry.id   ce20bd8dc9f579f992a02cf6552bf468
#
_cell.length_a   1.000
_cell.length_b   1.000
_cell.length_c   1.000
_cell.angle_alpha   90.00
_cell.angle_beta   90.00
_cell.angle_gamma   90.00
#
_symmetry.space_group_name_H-M   'P 1'
#
loop_
_entity.id
_entity.type
_entity.pdbx_description
1 polymer ?
#
loop_
_entity_poly.entity_id
_entity_poly.type
_entity_poly.pdbx_seq_one_letter_code
_entity_poly.pdbx_strand_id
1 'polypeptide(L)'
;MKNIRRIGLPIVAAFLFQTSAFSQAKPLIELVEIPAGSYYMGSEGKGENFDEAPSHKVNISKAFRMGATEVTNAQYELFRPEHKKLRGKNNVSTEDDDAVVNVSYQDAVDFCQWLSEKEGKTYRLPTEAEWEYACRAGTYTLFYTGDGLSSNMRRNQTIARDYKAVSLKVGQTRPNAFGLYDMHGNVEEWCLDWYGPYSAEEQTDPVGPAEGEFRVTRGGSHHTPDEYLR
;
A
#
# COMPACT_ATOMS: atom_id res chain seq x y z
N MET A 1 19.84 -31.21 -81.50
CA MET A 1 18.71 -30.92 -80.61
C MET A 1 19.27 -30.85 -79.20
N LYS A 2 19.38 -29.64 -78.61
CA LYS A 2 19.93 -29.40 -77.27
C LYS A 2 18.78 -29.18 -76.32
N ASN A 3 18.65 -30.08 -75.30
CA ASN A 3 17.67 -29.97 -74.25
C ASN A 3 18.15 -28.95 -73.21
N ILE A 4 17.41 -27.87 -73.05
CA ILE A 4 17.59 -26.86 -71.97
C ILE A 4 16.76 -27.30 -70.79
N ARG A 5 17.42 -27.72 -69.69
CA ARG A 5 16.78 -27.94 -68.38
C ARG A 5 16.59 -26.61 -67.69
N ARG A 6 15.34 -26.28 -67.35
CA ARG A 6 14.99 -25.15 -66.53
C ARG A 6 15.17 -25.56 -65.07
N ILE A 7 16.06 -24.84 -64.37
CA ILE A 7 16.26 -24.95 -62.95
C ILE A 7 15.27 -24.00 -62.30
N GLY A 8 14.29 -24.55 -61.55
CA GLY A 8 13.38 -23.76 -60.77
C GLY A 8 14.07 -23.35 -59.45
N LEU A 9 14.12 -22.03 -59.16
CA LEU A 9 14.50 -21.50 -57.85
C LEU A 9 13.35 -21.69 -56.85
N PRO A 10 13.66 -22.14 -55.62
CA PRO A 10 12.64 -22.16 -54.55
C PRO A 10 12.38 -20.74 -54.05
N ILE A 11 11.10 -20.37 -53.99
CA ILE A 11 10.64 -19.14 -53.34
C ILE A 11 10.68 -19.38 -51.82
N VAL A 12 11.64 -18.73 -51.14
CA VAL A 12 11.67 -18.71 -49.69
C VAL A 12 10.70 -17.62 -49.22
N ALA A 13 9.54 -18.04 -48.73
CA ALA A 13 8.60 -17.12 -48.09
C ALA A 13 9.14 -16.75 -46.69
N ALA A 14 9.64 -15.53 -46.55
CA ALA A 14 10.01 -14.98 -45.25
C ALA A 14 8.73 -14.60 -44.46
N PHE A 15 8.37 -15.39 -43.48
CA PHE A 15 7.37 -15.01 -42.49
C PHE A 15 7.97 -13.96 -41.53
N LEU A 16 7.58 -12.71 -41.76
CA LEU A 16 7.81 -11.64 -40.79
C LEU A 16 6.86 -11.86 -39.57
N PHE A 17 7.39 -12.43 -38.51
CA PHE A 17 6.71 -12.37 -37.24
C PHE A 17 6.72 -10.91 -36.74
N GLN A 18 5.61 -10.21 -36.92
CA GLN A 18 5.35 -8.97 -36.22
C GLN A 18 5.11 -9.32 -34.74
N THR A 19 6.13 -9.20 -33.93
CA THR A 19 5.95 -9.15 -32.48
C THR A 19 5.29 -7.82 -32.16
N SER A 20 3.96 -7.83 -32.03
CA SER A 20 3.23 -6.71 -31.42
C SER A 20 3.72 -6.60 -29.97
N ALA A 21 4.60 -5.64 -29.71
CA ALA A 21 4.90 -5.20 -28.37
C ALA A 21 3.60 -4.61 -27.80
N PHE A 22 2.86 -5.39 -27.04
CA PHE A 22 1.81 -4.87 -26.17
C PHE A 22 2.51 -3.92 -25.21
N SER A 23 2.39 -2.63 -25.43
CA SER A 23 2.69 -1.62 -24.42
C SER A 23 1.78 -1.94 -23.22
N GLN A 24 2.34 -2.53 -22.17
CA GLN A 24 1.60 -2.69 -20.93
C GLN A 24 1.23 -1.28 -20.47
N ALA A 25 -0.07 -1.02 -20.35
CA ALA A 25 -0.55 0.24 -19.78
C ALA A 25 0.10 0.43 -18.42
N LYS A 26 0.51 1.67 -18.11
CA LYS A 26 1.07 1.99 -16.77
C LYS A 26 0.05 1.56 -15.72
N PRO A 27 0.47 0.81 -14.67
CA PRO A 27 -0.44 0.40 -13.62
C PRO A 27 -1.05 1.63 -12.95
N LEU A 28 -2.30 1.50 -12.48
CA LEU A 28 -3.02 2.60 -11.82
C LEU A 28 -2.34 3.00 -10.52
N ILE A 29 -1.84 2.02 -9.78
CA ILE A 29 -1.10 2.21 -8.52
C ILE A 29 0.38 2.01 -8.80
N GLU A 30 1.21 2.96 -8.38
CA GLU A 30 2.65 2.77 -8.36
C GLU A 30 3.01 1.78 -7.24
N LEU A 31 3.68 0.70 -7.61
CA LEU A 31 4.02 -0.37 -6.69
C LEU A 31 5.53 -0.45 -6.48
N VAL A 32 5.93 -0.59 -5.23
CA VAL A 32 7.32 -0.90 -4.85
C VAL A 32 7.43 -2.35 -4.41
N GLU A 33 8.59 -2.94 -4.62
CA GLU A 33 8.87 -4.31 -4.22
C GLU A 33 9.36 -4.34 -2.77
N ILE A 34 8.72 -5.16 -1.95
CA ILE A 34 9.08 -5.42 -0.56
C ILE A 34 9.72 -6.80 -0.51
N PRO A 35 11.01 -6.91 -0.15
CA PRO A 35 11.71 -8.20 -0.13
C PRO A 35 11.17 -9.11 0.97
N ALA A 36 11.33 -10.43 0.79
CA ALA A 36 11.14 -11.38 1.88
C ALA A 36 12.17 -11.13 3.00
N GLY A 37 11.79 -11.43 4.24
CA GLY A 37 12.67 -11.22 5.38
C GLY A 37 11.98 -11.46 6.71
N SER A 38 12.64 -11.11 7.81
CA SER A 38 12.07 -11.24 9.14
C SER A 38 12.34 -10.01 9.99
N TYR A 39 11.46 -9.76 10.97
CA TYR A 39 11.54 -8.63 11.88
C TYR A 39 10.86 -8.97 13.21
N TYR A 40 10.96 -8.07 14.16
CA TYR A 40 10.18 -8.14 15.40
C TYR A 40 8.98 -7.21 15.28
N MET A 41 7.78 -7.82 15.26
CA MET A 41 6.49 -7.13 15.21
C MET A 41 6.06 -6.73 16.60
N GLY A 42 5.41 -5.58 16.70
CA GLY A 42 4.87 -5.08 17.95
C GLY A 42 5.90 -4.38 18.83
N SER A 43 5.57 -4.30 20.11
CA SER A 43 6.37 -3.61 21.13
C SER A 43 6.44 -4.41 22.43
N GLU A 44 7.26 -3.92 23.39
CA GLU A 44 7.37 -4.53 24.73
C GLU A 44 6.18 -4.22 25.65
N GLY A 45 5.13 -3.57 25.14
CA GLY A 45 3.92 -3.27 25.87
C GLY A 45 4.09 -2.34 27.06
N LYS A 46 4.99 -1.37 26.96
CA LYS A 46 5.18 -0.35 28.01
C LYS A 46 4.23 0.83 27.78
N GLY A 47 3.55 1.25 28.84
CA GLY A 47 2.64 2.39 28.77
C GLY A 47 1.30 2.05 28.14
N GLU A 48 0.82 2.92 27.25
CA GLU A 48 -0.50 2.84 26.62
C GLU A 48 -0.57 1.87 25.41
N ASN A 49 0.58 1.29 25.02
CA ASN A 49 0.70 0.42 23.84
C ASN A 49 0.66 -1.08 24.21
N PHE A 50 -0.15 -1.45 25.17
CA PHE A 50 -0.29 -2.84 25.63
C PHE A 50 -0.89 -3.77 24.57
N ASP A 51 -1.64 -3.22 23.61
CA ASP A 51 -2.28 -3.91 22.50
C ASP A 51 -1.31 -4.28 21.37
N GLU A 52 -0.11 -3.69 21.38
CA GLU A 52 0.99 -4.04 20.47
C GLU A 52 1.95 -5.09 21.09
N ALA A 53 1.60 -5.63 22.25
CA ALA A 53 2.44 -6.59 22.96
C ALA A 53 1.86 -8.03 22.86
N PRO A 54 2.73 -9.02 22.99
CA PRO A 54 4.19 -8.95 23.12
C PRO A 54 4.89 -8.74 21.77
N SER A 55 6.11 -8.17 21.82
CA SER A 55 6.99 -8.20 20.66
C SER A 55 7.36 -9.64 20.31
N HIS A 56 7.21 -10.02 19.06
CA HIS A 56 7.47 -11.38 18.61
C HIS A 56 8.08 -11.39 17.20
N LYS A 57 8.79 -12.47 16.87
CA LYS A 57 9.44 -12.59 15.58
C LYS A 57 8.43 -12.99 14.50
N VAL A 58 8.45 -12.25 13.38
CA VAL A 58 7.63 -12.54 12.20
C VAL A 58 8.54 -12.74 10.99
N ASN A 59 8.24 -13.76 10.20
CA ASN A 59 8.88 -14.06 8.92
C ASN A 59 7.90 -13.76 7.78
N ILE A 60 8.28 -12.86 6.88
CA ILE A 60 7.61 -12.64 5.59
C ILE A 60 8.30 -13.55 4.58
N SER A 61 7.66 -14.67 4.25
CA SER A 61 8.30 -15.77 3.52
C SER A 61 8.53 -15.48 2.04
N LYS A 62 7.79 -14.53 1.47
CA LYS A 62 7.85 -14.18 0.04
C LYS A 62 7.89 -12.68 -0.15
N ALA A 63 8.63 -12.23 -1.15
CA ALA A 63 8.56 -10.86 -1.61
C ALA A 63 7.14 -10.55 -2.11
N PHE A 64 6.67 -9.33 -1.88
CA PHE A 64 5.38 -8.83 -2.34
C PHE A 64 5.53 -7.39 -2.86
N ARG A 65 4.45 -6.83 -3.39
CA ARG A 65 4.44 -5.43 -3.82
C ARG A 65 3.40 -4.65 -3.04
N MET A 66 3.75 -3.42 -2.68
CA MET A 66 2.87 -2.51 -1.96
C MET A 66 2.78 -1.18 -2.71
N GLY A 67 1.65 -0.48 -2.60
CA GLY A 67 1.51 0.88 -3.12
C GLY A 67 2.58 1.78 -2.53
N ALA A 68 3.24 2.57 -3.36
CA ALA A 68 4.26 3.52 -2.89
C ALA A 68 3.67 4.60 -1.98
N THR A 69 2.41 4.92 -2.17
CA THR A 69 1.59 5.86 -1.40
C THR A 69 0.22 5.28 -1.15
N GLU A 70 -0.57 5.93 -0.33
CA GLU A 70 -1.99 5.65 -0.18
C GLU A 70 -2.73 5.83 -1.52
N VAL A 71 -3.92 5.24 -1.64
CA VAL A 71 -4.78 5.41 -2.81
C VAL A 71 -5.35 6.83 -2.83
N THR A 72 -5.22 7.51 -3.98
CA THR A 72 -5.72 8.89 -4.12
C THR A 72 -7.21 8.95 -4.50
N ASN A 73 -7.82 10.13 -4.31
CA ASN A 73 -9.18 10.41 -4.76
C ASN A 73 -9.36 10.09 -6.25
N ALA A 74 -8.45 10.58 -7.10
CA ALA A 74 -8.52 10.33 -8.55
C ALA A 74 -8.46 8.84 -8.91
N GLN A 75 -7.66 8.06 -8.20
CA GLN A 75 -7.54 6.61 -8.41
C GLN A 75 -8.81 5.87 -7.97
N TYR A 76 -9.32 6.19 -6.78
CA TYR A 76 -10.51 5.53 -6.22
C TYR A 76 -11.78 5.87 -7.00
N GLU A 77 -11.93 7.10 -7.46
CA GLU A 77 -13.08 7.56 -8.25
C GLU A 77 -13.18 6.91 -9.64
N LEU A 78 -12.14 6.28 -10.15
CA LEU A 78 -12.23 5.41 -11.34
C LEU A 78 -13.03 4.13 -11.06
N PHE A 79 -13.03 3.68 -9.83
CA PHE A 79 -13.85 2.56 -9.35
C PHE A 79 -15.25 3.03 -8.98
N ARG A 80 -15.35 4.11 -8.20
CA ARG A 80 -16.61 4.61 -7.64
C ARG A 80 -16.74 6.14 -7.85
N PRO A 81 -17.17 6.58 -9.04
CA PRO A 81 -17.23 8.01 -9.39
C PRO A 81 -18.06 8.89 -8.45
N GLU A 82 -19.10 8.31 -7.84
CA GLU A 82 -19.96 9.01 -6.88
C GLU A 82 -19.26 9.38 -5.56
N HIS A 83 -18.12 8.73 -5.27
CA HIS A 83 -17.31 9.07 -4.08
C HIS A 83 -16.82 10.51 -4.09
N LYS A 84 -16.69 11.11 -5.25
CA LYS A 84 -16.34 12.54 -5.42
C LYS A 84 -17.21 13.48 -4.59
N LYS A 85 -18.45 13.10 -4.26
CA LYS A 85 -19.36 13.87 -3.41
C LYS A 85 -18.91 13.93 -1.95
N LEU A 86 -17.98 13.08 -1.54
CA LEU A 86 -17.44 13.01 -0.18
C LEU A 86 -16.17 13.84 0.00
N ARG A 87 -15.59 14.37 -1.10
CA ARG A 87 -14.43 15.26 -1.02
C ARG A 87 -14.76 16.49 -0.18
N GLY A 88 -13.83 16.91 0.64
CA GLY A 88 -13.97 18.05 1.54
C GLY A 88 -14.91 17.82 2.73
N LYS A 89 -15.53 16.65 2.87
CA LYS A 89 -16.27 16.30 4.07
C LYS A 89 -15.32 16.34 5.28
N ASN A 90 -15.78 16.98 6.37
CA ASN A 90 -14.96 17.23 7.56
C ASN A 90 -13.70 18.09 7.28
N ASN A 91 -13.71 18.91 6.23
CA ASN A 91 -12.61 19.78 5.81
C ASN A 91 -11.29 19.02 5.49
N VAL A 92 -11.36 17.84 4.90
CA VAL A 92 -10.18 17.06 4.48
C VAL A 92 -10.35 16.51 3.07
N SER A 93 -9.24 16.17 2.42
CA SER A 93 -9.20 15.42 1.15
C SER A 93 -10.07 16.05 0.04
N THR A 94 -9.62 17.17 -0.52
CA THR A 94 -10.35 17.90 -1.57
C THR A 94 -9.80 17.68 -2.98
N GLU A 95 -8.49 17.43 -3.09
CA GLU A 95 -7.79 17.40 -4.37
C GLU A 95 -7.69 15.99 -4.96
N ASP A 96 -7.35 15.90 -6.22
CA ASP A 96 -7.21 14.63 -6.95
C ASP A 96 -6.10 13.74 -6.38
N ASP A 97 -5.02 14.35 -5.91
CA ASP A 97 -3.83 13.71 -5.33
C ASP A 97 -3.82 13.65 -3.79
N ASP A 98 -4.92 14.03 -3.15
CA ASP A 98 -5.14 13.72 -1.73
C ASP A 98 -5.50 12.24 -1.56
N ALA A 99 -5.07 11.64 -0.45
CA ALA A 99 -5.49 10.30 -0.05
C ALA A 99 -7.02 10.23 0.06
N VAL A 100 -7.61 9.16 -0.47
CA VAL A 100 -9.06 8.94 -0.36
C VAL A 100 -9.44 8.63 1.09
N VAL A 101 -10.50 9.26 1.58
CA VAL A 101 -11.04 9.06 2.92
C VAL A 101 -12.54 8.73 2.88
N ASN A 102 -13.14 8.43 4.02
CA ASN A 102 -14.53 7.96 4.13
C ASN A 102 -14.78 6.65 3.35
N VAL A 103 -13.81 5.77 3.38
CA VAL A 103 -13.83 4.42 2.77
C VAL A 103 -13.94 3.40 3.89
N SER A 104 -14.98 2.56 3.86
CA SER A 104 -15.08 1.43 4.79
C SER A 104 -14.10 0.31 4.41
N TYR A 105 -13.87 -0.63 5.34
CA TYR A 105 -13.09 -1.83 5.05
C TYR A 105 -13.60 -2.57 3.81
N GLN A 106 -14.93 -2.77 3.71
CA GLN A 106 -15.50 -3.46 2.56
C GLN A 106 -15.29 -2.68 1.25
N ASP A 107 -15.41 -1.35 1.28
CA ASP A 107 -15.13 -0.50 0.11
C ASP A 107 -13.67 -0.63 -0.36
N ALA A 108 -12.73 -0.76 0.57
CA ALA A 108 -11.31 -0.97 0.25
C ALA A 108 -11.06 -2.37 -0.35
N VAL A 109 -11.72 -3.41 0.18
CA VAL A 109 -11.68 -4.76 -0.39
C VAL A 109 -12.28 -4.78 -1.81
N ASP A 110 -13.44 -4.14 -2.01
CA ASP A 110 -14.11 -4.07 -3.32
C ASP A 110 -13.23 -3.31 -4.35
N PHE A 111 -12.53 -2.26 -3.91
CA PHE A 111 -11.56 -1.56 -4.76
C PHE A 111 -10.40 -2.48 -5.19
N CYS A 112 -9.85 -3.26 -4.26
CA CYS A 112 -8.80 -4.23 -4.58
C CYS A 112 -9.29 -5.30 -5.58
N GLN A 113 -10.51 -5.78 -5.42
CA GLN A 113 -11.11 -6.74 -6.35
C GLN A 113 -11.29 -6.11 -7.74
N TRP A 114 -11.90 -4.92 -7.81
CA TRP A 114 -12.06 -4.20 -9.07
C TRP A 114 -10.72 -3.95 -9.79
N LEU A 115 -9.68 -3.55 -9.02
CA LEU A 115 -8.36 -3.32 -9.59
C LEU A 115 -7.72 -4.62 -10.10
N SER A 116 -7.96 -5.74 -9.40
CA SER A 116 -7.50 -7.06 -9.82
C SER A 116 -8.10 -7.47 -11.17
N GLU A 117 -9.41 -7.28 -11.31
CA GLU A 117 -10.12 -7.58 -12.56
C GLU A 117 -9.64 -6.66 -13.70
N LYS A 118 -9.47 -5.36 -13.41
CA LYS A 118 -9.03 -4.34 -14.38
C LYS A 118 -7.63 -4.61 -14.92
N GLU A 119 -6.70 -5.02 -14.07
CA GLU A 119 -5.29 -5.19 -14.45
C GLU A 119 -4.86 -6.64 -14.70
N GLY A 120 -5.75 -7.61 -14.46
CA GLY A 120 -5.44 -9.04 -14.61
C GLY A 120 -4.36 -9.53 -13.63
N LYS A 121 -4.30 -8.94 -12.42
CA LYS A 121 -3.36 -9.25 -11.34
C LYS A 121 -4.14 -9.44 -10.05
N THR A 122 -3.49 -9.93 -9.00
CA THR A 122 -4.11 -10.04 -7.67
C THR A 122 -3.70 -8.86 -6.81
N TYR A 123 -4.69 -8.04 -6.41
CA TYR A 123 -4.56 -6.98 -5.43
C TYR A 123 -5.38 -7.32 -4.19
N ARG A 124 -4.86 -7.01 -3.03
CA ARG A 124 -5.54 -7.15 -1.74
C ARG A 124 -5.01 -6.12 -0.75
N LEU A 125 -5.69 -5.96 0.36
CA LEU A 125 -5.12 -5.24 1.49
C LEU A 125 -3.89 -5.99 2.03
N PRO A 126 -2.89 -5.28 2.59
CA PRO A 126 -1.78 -5.92 3.28
C PRO A 126 -2.30 -6.61 4.55
N THR A 127 -1.61 -7.64 5.03
CA THR A 127 -1.78 -8.06 6.41
C THR A 127 -1.16 -7.02 7.33
N GLU A 128 -1.55 -7.00 8.61
CA GLU A 128 -0.94 -6.09 9.59
C GLU A 128 0.58 -6.31 9.67
N ALA A 129 1.01 -7.56 9.64
CA ALA A 129 2.42 -7.92 9.65
C ALA A 129 3.18 -7.46 8.40
N GLU A 130 2.56 -7.55 7.22
CA GLU A 130 3.14 -7.02 5.98
C GLU A 130 3.25 -5.50 6.04
N TRP A 131 2.22 -4.82 6.56
CA TRP A 131 2.22 -3.37 6.70
C TRP A 131 3.34 -2.89 7.64
N GLU A 132 3.44 -3.48 8.85
CA GLU A 132 4.46 -3.08 9.83
C GLU A 132 5.88 -3.40 9.35
N TYR A 133 6.09 -4.58 8.72
CA TYR A 133 7.36 -4.92 8.10
C TYR A 133 7.78 -3.90 7.04
N ALA A 134 6.85 -3.54 6.17
CA ALA A 134 7.06 -2.57 5.11
C ALA A 134 7.31 -1.15 5.66
N CYS A 135 6.58 -0.74 6.70
CA CYS A 135 6.76 0.53 7.38
C CYS A 135 8.15 0.63 8.01
N ARG A 136 8.57 -0.38 8.77
CA ARG A 136 9.89 -0.43 9.43
C ARG A 136 11.05 -0.42 8.44
N ALA A 137 10.92 -1.09 7.31
CA ALA A 137 11.93 -1.17 6.26
C ALA A 137 13.35 -1.44 6.79
N GLY A 138 13.46 -2.40 7.74
CA GLY A 138 14.71 -2.82 8.36
C GLY A 138 15.13 -2.03 9.62
N THR A 139 14.33 -1.08 10.10
CA THR A 139 14.61 -0.37 11.35
C THR A 139 14.00 -1.07 12.58
N TYR A 140 14.56 -0.80 13.75
CA TYR A 140 14.09 -1.30 15.06
C TYR A 140 13.58 -0.18 15.97
N THR A 141 13.61 1.06 15.49
CA THR A 141 13.19 2.26 16.21
C THR A 141 11.66 2.42 16.16
N LEU A 142 11.11 3.35 16.94
CA LEU A 142 9.67 3.63 16.96
C LEU A 142 9.12 3.99 15.57
N PHE A 143 9.90 4.77 14.82
CA PHE A 143 9.59 5.19 13.45
C PHE A 143 10.73 4.78 12.53
N TYR A 144 10.49 4.65 11.23
CA TYR A 144 11.59 4.34 10.30
C TYR A 144 12.65 5.47 10.21
N THR A 145 12.36 6.64 10.78
CA THR A 145 13.28 7.78 10.86
C THR A 145 14.07 7.85 12.17
N GLY A 146 13.82 6.94 13.13
CA GLY A 146 14.43 6.93 14.46
C GLY A 146 13.40 6.87 15.59
N ASP A 147 13.80 7.30 16.79
CA ASP A 147 12.94 7.28 17.97
C ASP A 147 11.99 8.48 18.08
N GLY A 148 11.97 9.35 17.09
CA GLY A 148 11.08 10.49 17.02
C GLY A 148 10.86 10.98 15.59
N LEU A 149 9.70 11.59 15.36
CA LEU A 149 9.36 12.23 14.09
C LEU A 149 9.77 13.69 14.10
N SER A 150 10.60 14.08 13.14
CA SER A 150 10.87 15.50 12.87
C SER A 150 9.63 16.16 12.22
N SER A 151 9.52 17.47 12.34
CA SER A 151 8.33 18.22 11.86
C SER A 151 8.04 18.03 10.36
N ASN A 152 9.05 17.77 9.54
CA ASN A 152 8.88 17.52 8.11
C ASN A 152 8.51 16.06 7.77
N MET A 153 8.48 15.18 8.77
CA MET A 153 8.06 13.78 8.64
C MET A 153 6.69 13.53 9.26
N ARG A 154 6.15 14.51 9.99
CA ARG A 154 4.83 14.40 10.60
C ARG A 154 3.75 14.61 9.55
N ARG A 155 2.86 13.67 9.45
CA ARG A 155 1.64 13.76 8.65
C ARG A 155 0.38 13.92 9.51
N ASN A 156 0.56 14.25 10.80
CA ASN A 156 -0.51 14.67 11.68
C ASN A 156 -0.64 16.21 11.61
N GLN A 157 -1.66 16.66 10.92
CA GLN A 157 -1.97 18.09 10.77
C GLN A 157 -3.23 18.39 11.57
N THR A 158 -3.13 19.28 12.56
CA THR A 158 -4.33 19.80 13.21
C THR A 158 -5.16 20.58 12.19
N ILE A 159 -6.49 20.49 12.30
CA ILE A 159 -7.43 21.26 11.47
C ILE A 159 -6.97 22.72 11.41
N ALA A 160 -6.80 23.21 10.19
CA ALA A 160 -6.27 24.54 9.97
C ALA A 160 -7.08 25.60 10.73
N ARG A 161 -6.36 26.51 11.41
CA ARG A 161 -6.94 27.61 12.18
C ARG A 161 -7.83 28.54 11.35
N ASP A 162 -7.75 28.46 10.02
CA ASP A 162 -8.43 29.33 9.06
C ASP A 162 -9.59 28.67 8.32
N TYR A 163 -10.17 27.58 8.83
CA TYR A 163 -11.26 26.83 8.18
C TYR A 163 -10.92 26.29 6.78
N LYS A 164 -9.65 26.26 6.41
CA LYS A 164 -9.22 25.62 5.17
C LYS A 164 -9.20 24.11 5.34
N ALA A 165 -9.51 23.39 4.27
CA ALA A 165 -9.38 21.95 4.26
C ALA A 165 -7.92 21.53 4.51
N VAL A 166 -7.73 20.46 5.29
CA VAL A 166 -6.43 19.85 5.47
C VAL A 166 -6.10 19.05 4.21
N SER A 167 -4.99 19.37 3.57
CA SER A 167 -4.50 18.58 2.45
C SER A 167 -3.95 17.26 2.95
N LEU A 168 -4.46 16.19 2.37
CA LEU A 168 -3.99 14.82 2.57
C LEU A 168 -3.19 14.32 1.36
N LYS A 169 -2.54 15.24 0.65
CA LYS A 169 -1.72 14.94 -0.53
C LYS A 169 -0.71 13.86 -0.21
N VAL A 170 -0.71 12.80 -1.02
CA VAL A 170 0.19 11.66 -0.85
C VAL A 170 1.63 11.96 -1.28
N GLY A 171 2.60 11.19 -0.80
CA GLY A 171 4.00 11.29 -1.20
C GLY A 171 4.71 12.54 -0.69
N GLN A 172 4.30 13.10 0.46
CA GLN A 172 4.85 14.35 0.98
C GLN A 172 6.00 14.16 1.98
N THR A 173 6.19 12.96 2.50
CA THR A 173 7.31 12.66 3.39
C THR A 173 8.51 12.11 2.61
N ARG A 174 9.66 12.01 3.27
CA ARG A 174 10.78 11.24 2.74
C ARG A 174 10.41 9.75 2.77
N PRO A 175 10.59 9.00 1.66
CA PRO A 175 10.27 7.57 1.67
C PRO A 175 11.20 6.80 2.61
N ASN A 176 10.69 5.67 3.11
CA ASN A 176 11.50 4.73 3.87
C ASN A 176 12.48 3.95 2.95
N ALA A 177 13.26 3.02 3.50
CA ALA A 177 14.27 2.30 2.73
C ALA A 177 13.69 1.37 1.64
N PHE A 178 12.39 1.05 1.69
CA PHE A 178 11.69 0.30 0.64
C PHE A 178 11.01 1.20 -0.39
N GLY A 179 11.03 2.53 -0.21
CA GLY A 179 10.42 3.48 -1.14
C GLY A 179 8.96 3.81 -0.84
N LEU A 180 8.47 3.50 0.37
CA LEU A 180 7.11 3.84 0.82
C LEU A 180 7.08 5.21 1.48
N TYR A 181 6.05 5.98 1.17
CA TYR A 181 5.81 7.33 1.68
C TYR A 181 4.74 7.34 2.76
N ASP A 182 4.70 8.42 3.52
CA ASP A 182 3.64 8.81 4.45
C ASP A 182 3.22 7.75 5.49
N MET A 183 4.08 6.74 5.76
CA MET A 183 3.82 5.61 6.67
C MET A 183 3.51 6.02 8.13
N HIS A 184 3.64 7.30 8.48
CA HIS A 184 3.41 7.84 9.81
C HIS A 184 2.47 9.05 9.74
N GLY A 185 1.17 8.80 9.77
CA GLY A 185 0.11 9.81 9.71
C GLY A 185 -0.53 9.91 8.33
N ASN A 186 -1.00 11.09 7.96
CA ASN A 186 -1.83 11.36 6.79
C ASN A 186 -3.22 10.72 6.92
N VAL A 187 -3.38 9.44 6.59
CA VAL A 187 -4.62 8.68 6.80
C VAL A 187 -4.34 7.32 7.42
N GLU A 188 -5.31 6.81 8.17
CA GLU A 188 -5.27 5.42 8.62
C GLU A 188 -5.50 4.47 7.46
N GLU A 189 -4.73 3.38 7.42
CA GLU A 189 -4.75 2.40 6.35
C GLU A 189 -5.32 1.07 6.81
N TRP A 190 -6.33 0.56 6.09
CA TRP A 190 -6.92 -0.74 6.36
C TRP A 190 -5.95 -1.88 6.13
N CYS A 191 -5.86 -2.78 7.11
CA CYS A 191 -5.21 -4.08 6.98
C CYS A 191 -6.25 -5.20 6.84
N LEU A 192 -5.81 -6.35 6.32
CA LEU A 192 -6.68 -7.51 6.10
C LEU A 192 -7.21 -8.10 7.41
N ASP A 193 -6.43 -7.98 8.47
CA ASP A 193 -6.57 -8.70 9.71
C ASP A 193 -7.77 -8.23 10.54
N TRP A 194 -8.36 -9.18 11.28
CA TRP A 194 -9.16 -8.83 12.42
C TRP A 194 -8.26 -8.44 13.58
N TYR A 195 -8.66 -7.45 14.35
CA TYR A 195 -7.97 -7.04 15.56
C TYR A 195 -8.04 -8.14 16.63
N GLY A 196 -6.90 -8.43 17.25
CA GLY A 196 -6.79 -9.40 18.32
C GLY A 196 -5.40 -9.41 18.97
N PRO A 197 -5.25 -10.12 20.09
CA PRO A 197 -3.98 -10.15 20.81
C PRO A 197 -2.88 -10.85 20.02
N TYR A 198 -1.66 -10.36 20.14
CA TYR A 198 -0.50 -11.00 19.55
C TYR A 198 -0.10 -12.27 20.31
N SER A 199 0.49 -13.23 19.56
CA SER A 199 1.17 -14.38 20.14
C SER A 199 2.63 -14.03 20.43
N ALA A 200 3.19 -14.59 21.52
CA ALA A 200 4.62 -14.48 21.80
C ALA A 200 5.50 -15.39 20.95
N GLU A 201 4.89 -16.32 20.20
CA GLU A 201 5.62 -17.29 19.40
C GLU A 201 6.01 -16.70 18.03
N GLU A 202 7.10 -17.22 17.47
CA GLU A 202 7.51 -16.90 16.10
C GLU A 202 6.44 -17.32 15.10
N GLN A 203 6.11 -16.43 14.16
CA GLN A 203 5.08 -16.65 13.15
C GLN A 203 5.65 -16.46 11.74
N THR A 204 5.04 -17.14 10.78
CA THR A 204 5.35 -16.97 9.35
C THR A 204 4.09 -16.59 8.60
N ASP A 205 4.13 -15.45 7.88
CA ASP A 205 3.03 -14.88 7.11
C ASP A 205 1.71 -14.82 7.91
N PRO A 206 1.68 -14.24 9.13
CA PRO A 206 0.46 -14.18 9.92
C PRO A 206 -0.61 -13.34 9.23
N VAL A 207 -1.87 -13.71 9.45
CA VAL A 207 -3.07 -13.05 8.90
C VAL A 207 -4.06 -12.63 9.99
N GLY A 208 -3.61 -12.62 11.24
CA GLY A 208 -4.44 -12.33 12.40
C GLY A 208 -5.47 -13.42 12.73
N PRO A 209 -6.40 -13.13 13.66
CA PRO A 209 -7.49 -14.03 14.01
C PRO A 209 -8.42 -14.32 12.82
N ALA A 210 -9.08 -15.51 12.81
CA ALA A 210 -10.02 -15.89 11.75
C ALA A 210 -11.31 -15.04 11.77
N GLU A 211 -11.67 -14.50 12.95
CA GLU A 211 -12.86 -13.67 13.17
C GLU A 211 -12.60 -12.63 14.25
N GLY A 212 -13.39 -11.56 14.29
CA GLY A 212 -13.28 -10.48 15.25
C GLY A 212 -14.38 -9.44 15.08
N GLU A 213 -14.40 -8.43 15.93
CA GLU A 213 -15.37 -7.33 15.88
C GLU A 213 -14.85 -6.14 15.08
N PHE A 214 -13.54 -5.91 15.09
CA PHE A 214 -12.88 -4.76 14.46
C PHE A 214 -11.80 -5.22 13.49
N ARG A 215 -11.64 -4.46 12.41
CA ARG A 215 -10.52 -4.61 11.48
C ARG A 215 -9.36 -3.72 11.90
N VAL A 216 -8.15 -4.19 11.66
CA VAL A 216 -6.94 -3.43 11.96
C VAL A 216 -6.81 -2.25 10.99
N THR A 217 -6.44 -1.09 11.54
CA THR A 217 -5.89 0.05 10.80
C THR A 217 -4.49 0.38 11.30
N ARG A 218 -3.64 0.92 10.44
CA ARG A 218 -2.25 1.25 10.77
C ARG A 218 -1.89 2.65 10.29
N GLY A 219 -0.74 3.18 10.77
CA GLY A 219 -0.17 4.44 10.34
C GLY A 219 -0.70 5.67 11.08
N GLY A 220 -1.89 5.59 11.65
CA GLY A 220 -2.58 6.75 12.22
C GLY A 220 -2.98 7.78 11.18
N SER A 221 -3.61 8.87 11.58
CA SER A 221 -4.15 9.89 10.69
C SER A 221 -3.57 11.27 11.00
N HIS A 222 -3.98 12.26 10.21
CA HIS A 222 -3.66 13.68 10.43
C HIS A 222 -4.12 14.24 11.79
N HIS A 223 -4.99 13.53 12.51
CA HIS A 223 -5.45 13.88 13.86
C HIS A 223 -4.80 13.05 14.97
N THR A 224 -4.07 12.01 14.62
CA THR A 224 -3.49 11.07 15.57
C THR A 224 -2.25 11.68 16.25
N PRO A 225 -2.12 11.62 17.59
CA PRO A 225 -0.88 12.00 18.29
C PRO A 225 0.32 11.21 17.81
N ASP A 226 1.52 11.83 17.91
CA ASP A 226 2.77 11.27 17.34
C ASP A 226 3.04 9.83 17.83
N GLU A 227 2.77 9.53 19.09
CA GLU A 227 3.01 8.22 19.73
C GLU A 227 2.22 7.05 19.11
N TYR A 228 1.13 7.35 18.38
CA TYR A 228 0.27 6.36 17.73
C TYR A 228 0.40 6.36 16.18
N LEU A 229 1.37 7.10 15.62
CA LEU A 229 1.61 7.16 14.17
C LEU A 229 2.48 6.00 13.67
N ARG A 230 2.09 4.76 13.93
CA ARG A 230 2.94 3.60 13.62
C ARG A 230 2.13 2.32 13.39
#